data_4b7c892469b7e564f92aa190934ce7fe
#
_entry.id   4b7c892469b7e564f92aa190934ce7fe
#
_cell.length_a   1.000
_cell.length_b   1.000
_cell.length_c   1.000
_cell.angle_alpha   90.00
_cell.angle_beta   90.00
_cell.angle_gamma   90.00
#
_symmetry.space_group_name_H-M   'P 1'
#
loop_
_entity.id
_entity.type
_entity.pdbx_description
1 polymer ?
#
loop_
_entity_poly.entity_id
_entity_poly.type
_entity_poly.pdbx_seq_one_letter_code
_entity_poly.pdbx_strand_id
1 'polypeptide(L)'
;MTRIFLIGYMGAGKTTLGKAFAREMSLNFIDLDWFIEERFHKTVQQLFLERGEDGFRELERKMLHEVAEFEDVVVSASGGTPCFFDNMEYMNDCGDTVFLDVEPAVLFRRLRVAKQQRPLLANKSDEELMDFICEALQKRHPFYSKAKHLFKADELEDKKQIQASVDSLRKQLNK
;
A
#
# COMPACT_ATOMS: atom_id res chain seq x y z
N MET A 1 -1.40 -21.57 5.76
CA MET A 1 -0.43 -20.51 5.41
C MET A 1 -1.10 -19.48 4.52
N THR A 2 -1.28 -18.28 5.02
CA THR A 2 -1.97 -17.19 4.32
C THR A 2 -1.01 -16.01 4.18
N ARG A 3 -0.81 -15.52 2.95
CA ARG A 3 -0.06 -14.29 2.66
C ARG A 3 -0.89 -13.40 1.76
N ILE A 4 -1.12 -12.17 2.18
CA ILE A 4 -1.92 -11.19 1.44
C ILE A 4 -1.12 -9.90 1.33
N PHE A 5 -0.92 -9.43 0.11
CA PHE A 5 -0.23 -8.17 -0.17
C PHE A 5 -1.24 -7.12 -0.63
N LEU A 6 -1.40 -6.06 0.15
CA LEU A 6 -2.23 -4.92 -0.22
C LEU A 6 -1.37 -3.91 -0.97
N ILE A 7 -1.76 -3.59 -2.19
CA ILE A 7 -1.10 -2.62 -3.04
C ILE A 7 -2.06 -1.49 -3.43
N GLY A 8 -1.53 -0.36 -3.78
CA GLY A 8 -2.30 0.82 -4.16
C GLY A 8 -1.60 2.12 -3.78
N TYR A 9 -2.18 3.23 -4.20
CA TYR A 9 -1.63 4.56 -4.00
C TYR A 9 -1.65 4.97 -2.51
N MET A 10 -0.85 5.98 -2.15
CA MET A 10 -0.95 6.57 -0.82
C MET A 10 -2.37 7.08 -0.57
N GLY A 11 -2.91 6.87 0.61
CA GLY A 11 -4.29 7.22 0.94
C GLY A 11 -5.35 6.23 0.45
N ALA A 12 -4.97 5.13 -0.21
CA ALA A 12 -5.91 4.09 -0.64
C ALA A 12 -6.55 3.29 0.50
N GLY A 13 -6.01 3.39 1.72
CA GLY A 13 -6.55 2.70 2.88
C GLY A 13 -5.89 1.35 3.19
N LYS A 14 -4.72 1.08 2.63
CA LYS A 14 -3.97 -0.17 2.86
C LYS A 14 -3.75 -0.48 4.33
N THR A 15 -3.32 0.51 5.11
CA THR A 15 -3.10 0.33 6.55
C THR A 15 -4.42 0.16 7.30
N THR A 16 -5.42 0.97 7.00
CA THR A 16 -6.73 0.93 7.66
C THR A 16 -7.44 -0.40 7.42
N LEU A 17 -7.61 -0.77 6.16
CA LEU A 17 -8.26 -2.03 5.78
C LEU A 17 -7.40 -3.23 6.19
N GLY A 18 -6.09 -3.15 5.98
CA GLY A 18 -5.16 -4.23 6.29
C GLY A 18 -5.14 -4.61 7.76
N LYS A 19 -5.07 -3.64 8.66
CA LYS A 19 -5.15 -3.88 10.12
C LYS A 19 -6.50 -4.47 10.53
N ALA A 20 -7.60 -3.94 10.01
CA ALA A 20 -8.93 -4.43 10.33
C ALA A 20 -9.12 -5.87 9.81
N PHE A 21 -8.73 -6.13 8.59
CA PHE A 21 -8.81 -7.46 7.98
C PHE A 21 -7.91 -8.48 8.71
N ALA A 22 -6.66 -8.12 8.99
CA ALA A 22 -5.73 -9.00 9.70
C ALA A 22 -6.28 -9.39 11.08
N ARG A 23 -6.83 -8.42 11.82
CA ARG A 23 -7.45 -8.68 13.12
C ARG A 23 -8.65 -9.64 13.02
N GLU A 24 -9.54 -9.42 12.07
CA GLU A 24 -10.71 -10.28 11.85
C GLU A 24 -10.32 -11.72 11.49
N MET A 25 -9.26 -11.86 10.70
CA MET A 25 -8.77 -13.15 10.22
C MET A 25 -7.74 -13.80 11.15
N SER A 26 -7.41 -13.18 12.28
CA SER A 26 -6.34 -13.63 13.19
C SER A 26 -4.99 -13.77 12.52
N LEU A 27 -4.68 -12.85 11.59
CA LEU A 27 -3.40 -12.74 10.88
C LEU A 27 -2.54 -11.63 11.48
N ASN A 28 -1.24 -11.72 11.26
CA ASN A 28 -0.33 -10.61 11.54
C ASN A 28 -0.48 -9.50 10.49
N PHE A 29 -0.23 -8.25 10.90
CA PHE A 29 -0.20 -7.11 9.97
C PHE A 29 1.20 -6.51 9.94
N ILE A 30 1.73 -6.30 8.74
CA ILE A 30 3.02 -5.64 8.51
C ILE A 30 2.83 -4.50 7.51
N ASP A 31 3.24 -3.30 7.89
CA ASP A 31 3.46 -2.19 6.97
C ASP A 31 4.92 -2.22 6.54
N LEU A 32 5.18 -2.32 5.23
CA LEU A 32 6.54 -2.50 4.71
C LEU A 32 7.43 -1.29 4.99
N ASP A 33 6.89 -0.05 4.86
CA ASP A 33 7.65 1.16 5.18
C ASP A 33 8.07 1.17 6.64
N TRP A 34 7.13 0.85 7.52
CA TRP A 34 7.41 0.79 8.95
C TRP A 34 8.39 -0.33 9.33
N PHE A 35 8.30 -1.47 8.68
CA PHE A 35 9.24 -2.58 8.84
C PHE A 35 10.67 -2.16 8.45
N ILE A 36 10.79 -1.42 7.34
CA ILE A 36 12.08 -0.86 6.89
C ILE A 36 12.62 0.14 7.92
N GLU A 37 11.79 1.08 8.37
CA GLU A 37 12.20 2.11 9.33
C GLU A 37 12.65 1.52 10.65
N GLU A 38 11.96 0.51 11.17
CA GLU A 38 12.37 -0.22 12.38
C GLU A 38 13.69 -0.97 12.19
N ARG A 39 13.86 -1.61 11.05
CA ARG A 39 15.06 -2.41 10.76
C ARG A 39 16.32 -1.56 10.68
N PHE A 40 16.23 -0.36 10.12
CA PHE A 40 17.38 0.51 9.87
C PHE A 40 17.48 1.68 10.88
N HIS A 41 16.52 1.83 11.78
CA HIS A 41 16.44 2.95 12.72
C HIS A 41 16.52 4.32 12.02
N LYS A 42 15.94 4.43 10.83
CA LYS A 42 15.90 5.61 9.98
C LYS A 42 14.57 5.70 9.27
N THR A 43 14.11 6.92 9.01
CA THR A 43 12.92 7.13 8.19
C THR A 43 13.17 6.73 6.73
N VAL A 44 12.11 6.39 6.01
CA VAL A 44 12.19 6.15 4.56
C VAL A 44 12.83 7.34 3.85
N GLN A 45 12.47 8.57 4.25
CA GLN A 45 13.06 9.79 3.70
C GLN A 45 14.57 9.86 3.92
N GLN A 46 15.06 9.53 5.11
CA GLN A 46 16.51 9.50 5.40
C GLN A 46 17.21 8.44 4.55
N LEU A 47 16.62 7.28 4.38
CA LEU A 47 17.17 6.22 3.54
C LEU A 47 17.25 6.62 2.06
N PHE A 48 16.24 7.33 1.55
CA PHE A 48 16.27 7.91 0.21
C PHE A 48 17.40 8.92 0.03
N LEU A 49 17.58 9.82 1.00
CA LEU A 49 18.65 10.83 0.96
C LEU A 49 20.05 10.19 1.01
N GLU A 50 20.23 9.15 1.80
CA GLU A 50 21.54 8.48 1.96
C GLU A 50 21.89 7.57 0.80
N ARG A 51 20.92 6.85 0.23
CA ARG A 51 21.15 5.79 -0.75
C ARG A 51 20.76 6.15 -2.17
N GLY A 52 20.05 7.28 -2.36
CA GLY A 52 19.37 7.60 -3.60
C GLY A 52 18.16 6.70 -3.85
N GLU A 53 17.43 6.96 -4.93
CA GLU A 53 16.25 6.16 -5.28
C GLU A 53 16.60 4.70 -5.57
N ASP A 54 17.59 4.46 -6.41
CA ASP A 54 18.00 3.10 -6.80
C ASP A 54 18.44 2.28 -5.58
N GLY A 55 19.26 2.84 -4.71
CA GLY A 55 19.69 2.17 -3.49
C GLY A 55 18.56 1.88 -2.51
N PHE A 56 17.59 2.80 -2.40
CA PHE A 56 16.41 2.56 -1.60
C PHE A 56 15.53 1.45 -2.20
N ARG A 57 15.34 1.43 -3.51
CA ARG A 57 14.52 0.40 -4.18
C ARG A 57 15.12 -1.01 -4.04
N GLU A 58 16.44 -1.13 -4.10
CA GLU A 58 17.12 -2.39 -3.80
C GLU A 58 16.90 -2.83 -2.36
N LEU A 59 16.98 -1.90 -1.42
CA LEU A 59 16.69 -2.16 -0.01
C LEU A 59 15.24 -2.59 0.21
N GLU A 60 14.30 -1.86 -0.37
CA GLU A 60 12.86 -2.16 -0.30
C GLU A 60 12.56 -3.58 -0.83
N ARG A 61 13.16 -3.95 -1.97
CA ARG A 61 13.05 -5.30 -2.52
C ARG A 61 13.53 -6.36 -1.54
N LYS A 62 14.68 -6.14 -0.93
CA LYS A 62 15.23 -7.05 0.10
C LYS A 62 14.26 -7.23 1.26
N MET A 63 13.70 -6.14 1.77
CA MET A 63 12.76 -6.17 2.89
C MET A 63 11.42 -6.79 2.48
N LEU A 64 10.95 -6.56 1.26
CA LEU A 64 9.79 -7.25 0.71
C LEU A 64 9.99 -8.77 0.71
N HIS A 65 11.15 -9.24 0.26
CA HIS A 65 11.46 -10.67 0.28
C HIS A 65 11.50 -11.24 1.71
N GLU A 66 12.04 -10.48 2.67
CA GLU A 66 12.06 -10.90 4.07
C GLU A 66 10.64 -11.03 4.67
N VAL A 67 9.78 -10.04 4.46
CA VAL A 67 8.39 -10.11 4.98
C VAL A 67 7.54 -11.14 4.26
N ALA A 68 7.86 -11.49 3.03
CA ALA A 68 7.17 -12.53 2.27
C ALA A 68 7.47 -13.95 2.78
N GLU A 69 8.50 -14.13 3.59
CA GLU A 69 8.77 -15.41 4.26
C GLU A 69 7.86 -15.65 5.47
N PHE A 70 7.23 -14.60 6.01
CA PHE A 70 6.33 -14.76 7.15
C PHE A 70 5.05 -15.46 6.74
N GLU A 71 4.52 -16.23 7.68
CA GLU A 71 3.26 -16.96 7.51
C GLU A 71 2.11 -16.20 8.20
N ASP A 72 0.90 -16.42 7.68
CA ASP A 72 -0.33 -15.86 8.24
C ASP A 72 -0.24 -14.34 8.44
N VAL A 73 0.04 -13.64 7.33
CA VAL A 73 0.35 -12.22 7.32
C VAL A 73 -0.42 -11.45 6.23
N VAL A 74 -0.80 -10.23 6.59
CA VAL A 74 -1.24 -9.17 5.66
C VAL A 74 -0.12 -8.13 5.59
N VAL A 75 0.44 -7.93 4.42
CA VAL A 75 1.50 -6.96 4.16
C VAL A 75 0.92 -5.76 3.40
N SER A 76 1.04 -4.58 3.97
CA SER A 76 0.79 -3.31 3.25
C SER A 76 2.07 -2.89 2.55
N ALA A 77 2.14 -3.03 1.24
CA ALA A 77 3.26 -2.54 0.44
C ALA A 77 3.17 -1.01 0.25
N SER A 78 4.31 -0.36 0.07
CA SER A 78 4.34 1.05 -0.30
C SER A 78 3.74 1.26 -1.69
N GLY A 79 3.28 2.47 -1.98
CA GLY A 79 2.69 2.78 -3.27
C GLY A 79 3.62 2.55 -4.47
N GLY A 80 4.93 2.72 -4.27
CA GLY A 80 5.94 2.49 -5.32
C GLY A 80 6.48 1.07 -5.42
N THR A 81 6.35 0.25 -4.37
CA THR A 81 6.91 -1.11 -4.33
C THR A 81 6.59 -1.96 -5.54
N PRO A 82 5.32 -2.02 -6.02
CA PRO A 82 4.97 -2.84 -7.18
C PRO A 82 5.59 -2.40 -8.50
N CYS A 83 6.09 -1.17 -8.56
CA CYS A 83 6.54 -0.55 -9.81
C CYS A 83 8.03 -0.80 -10.12
N PHE A 84 8.76 -1.48 -9.25
CA PHE A 84 10.20 -1.69 -9.37
C PHE A 84 10.56 -3.17 -9.44
N PHE A 85 11.58 -3.47 -10.23
CA PHE A 85 12.08 -4.83 -10.43
C PHE A 85 10.94 -5.80 -10.81
N ASP A 86 10.98 -7.01 -10.30
CA ASP A 86 9.97 -8.05 -10.39
C ASP A 86 9.08 -8.13 -9.13
N ASN A 87 9.01 -7.05 -8.36
CA ASN A 87 8.28 -7.05 -7.07
C ASN A 87 6.83 -7.48 -7.21
N MET A 88 6.14 -7.04 -8.28
CA MET A 88 4.74 -7.39 -8.49
C MET A 88 4.56 -8.89 -8.78
N GLU A 89 5.40 -9.43 -9.65
CA GLU A 89 5.44 -10.85 -9.99
C GLU A 89 5.79 -11.68 -8.76
N TYR A 90 6.80 -11.26 -8.01
CA TYR A 90 7.22 -11.91 -6.77
C TYR A 90 6.09 -11.99 -5.72
N MET A 91 5.38 -10.87 -5.50
CA MET A 91 4.22 -10.87 -4.59
C MET A 91 3.11 -11.80 -5.06
N ASN A 92 2.86 -11.84 -6.38
CA ASN A 92 1.89 -12.77 -6.97
C ASN A 92 2.28 -14.24 -6.77
N ASP A 93 3.55 -14.55 -6.85
CA ASP A 93 4.04 -15.92 -6.64
C ASP A 93 3.98 -16.33 -5.15
N CYS A 94 4.17 -15.38 -4.24
CA CYS A 94 4.18 -15.64 -2.80
C CYS A 94 2.80 -15.70 -2.14
N GLY A 95 1.77 -15.05 -2.70
CA GLY A 95 0.47 -14.97 -2.04
C GLY A 95 -0.63 -14.33 -2.89
N ASP A 96 -1.69 -13.91 -2.21
CA ASP A 96 -2.78 -13.14 -2.80
C ASP A 96 -2.40 -11.66 -2.84
N THR A 97 -2.43 -11.04 -4.01
CA THR A 97 -2.25 -9.60 -4.16
C THR A 97 -3.59 -8.93 -4.37
N VAL A 98 -3.83 -7.86 -3.63
CA VAL A 98 -5.08 -7.09 -3.68
C VAL A 98 -4.76 -5.63 -4.01
N PHE A 99 -5.18 -5.19 -5.18
CA PHE A 99 -5.11 -3.78 -5.54
C PHE A 99 -6.31 -3.03 -4.95
N LEU A 100 -6.02 -2.11 -4.02
CA LEU A 100 -7.02 -1.20 -3.49
C LEU A 100 -7.22 -0.05 -4.49
N ASP A 101 -8.23 -0.19 -5.32
CA ASP A 101 -8.59 0.79 -6.33
C ASP A 101 -9.53 1.84 -5.72
N VAL A 102 -9.11 3.10 -5.77
CA VAL A 102 -9.83 4.24 -5.20
C VAL A 102 -9.93 5.35 -6.24
N GLU A 103 -11.10 5.94 -6.36
CA GLU A 103 -11.34 7.06 -7.26
C GLU A 103 -10.42 8.25 -6.92
N PRO A 104 -9.85 8.93 -7.94
CA PRO A 104 -8.96 10.08 -7.70
C PRO A 104 -9.56 11.15 -6.80
N ALA A 105 -10.87 11.43 -6.91
CA ALA A 105 -11.56 12.38 -6.06
C ALA A 105 -11.57 11.97 -4.58
N VAL A 106 -11.67 10.69 -4.29
CA VAL A 106 -11.63 10.15 -2.93
C VAL A 106 -10.21 10.23 -2.37
N LEU A 107 -9.22 9.85 -3.17
CA LEU A 107 -7.79 10.00 -2.80
C LEU A 107 -7.47 11.47 -2.52
N PHE A 108 -7.93 12.39 -3.37
CA PHE A 108 -7.75 13.82 -3.17
C PHE A 108 -8.30 14.28 -1.80
N ARG A 109 -9.53 13.92 -1.47
CA ARG A 109 -10.12 14.29 -0.16
C ARG A 109 -9.30 13.77 1.01
N ARG A 110 -8.88 12.51 0.96
CA ARG A 110 -8.07 11.88 2.01
C ARG A 110 -6.70 12.54 2.15
N LEU A 111 -6.03 12.78 1.04
CA LEU A 111 -4.69 13.35 1.01
C LEU A 111 -4.67 14.85 1.31
N ARG A 112 -5.72 15.58 0.96
CA ARG A 112 -5.88 16.98 1.31
C ARG A 112 -5.85 17.20 2.83
N VAL A 113 -6.55 16.35 3.57
CA VAL A 113 -6.54 16.37 5.05
C VAL A 113 -5.17 16.00 5.61
N ALA A 114 -4.50 14.99 5.03
CA ALA A 114 -3.21 14.50 5.47
C ALA A 114 -2.00 15.26 4.89
N LYS A 115 -2.22 16.28 4.06
CA LYS A 115 -1.21 17.01 3.28
C LYS A 115 -0.06 17.54 4.13
N GLN A 116 -0.35 18.12 5.28
CA GLN A 116 0.66 18.69 6.17
C GLN A 116 1.59 17.63 6.79
N GLN A 117 1.15 16.39 6.85
CA GLN A 117 1.92 15.28 7.42
C GLN A 117 2.78 14.54 6.37
N ARG A 118 2.67 14.95 5.09
CA ARG A 118 3.36 14.28 3.99
C ARG A 118 4.25 15.26 3.24
N PRO A 119 5.59 15.15 3.35
CA PRO A 119 6.54 16.11 2.76
C PRO A 119 6.34 16.34 1.26
N LEU A 120 6.03 15.29 0.50
CA LEU A 120 5.80 15.38 -0.95
C LEU A 120 4.56 16.19 -1.35
N LEU A 121 3.62 16.39 -0.43
CA LEU A 121 2.34 17.04 -0.68
C LEU A 121 2.22 18.42 -0.03
N ALA A 122 3.07 18.72 0.94
CA ALA A 122 2.93 19.87 1.85
C ALA A 122 2.76 21.22 1.14
N ASN A 123 3.46 21.44 0.03
CA ASN A 123 3.49 22.71 -0.69
C ASN A 123 2.62 22.73 -1.96
N LYS A 124 1.79 21.71 -2.20
CA LYS A 124 0.95 21.64 -3.39
C LYS A 124 -0.37 22.36 -3.19
N SER A 125 -0.82 23.13 -4.21
CA SER A 125 -2.19 23.60 -4.30
C SER A 125 -3.17 22.45 -4.50
N ASP A 126 -4.47 22.69 -4.41
CA ASP A 126 -5.49 21.66 -4.64
C ASP A 126 -5.44 21.13 -6.10
N GLU A 127 -5.23 22.01 -7.08
CA GLU A 127 -5.06 21.63 -8.49
C GLU A 127 -3.79 20.80 -8.69
N GLU A 128 -2.66 21.26 -8.15
CA GLU A 128 -1.38 20.53 -8.20
C GLU A 128 -1.48 19.17 -7.53
N LEU A 129 -2.20 19.06 -6.42
CA LEU A 129 -2.43 17.78 -5.74
C LEU A 129 -3.24 16.81 -6.59
N MET A 130 -4.32 17.29 -7.22
CA MET A 130 -5.14 16.44 -8.10
C MET A 130 -4.35 15.96 -9.31
N ASP A 131 -3.60 16.85 -9.95
CA ASP A 131 -2.75 16.50 -11.10
C ASP A 131 -1.68 15.49 -10.70
N PHE A 132 -1.04 15.69 -9.54
CA PHE A 132 -0.05 14.77 -9.00
C PHE A 132 -0.63 13.36 -8.77
N ILE A 133 -1.83 13.27 -8.21
CA ILE A 133 -2.54 12.00 -8.00
C ILE A 133 -2.82 11.31 -9.34
N CYS A 134 -3.42 12.04 -10.29
CA CYS A 134 -3.80 11.49 -11.59
C CYS A 134 -2.59 11.01 -12.38
N GLU A 135 -1.51 11.78 -12.43
CA GLU A 135 -0.27 11.39 -13.10
C GLU A 135 0.37 10.15 -12.47
N ALA A 136 0.42 10.09 -11.14
CA ALA A 136 0.97 8.95 -10.43
C ALA A 136 0.15 7.69 -10.66
N LEU A 137 -1.18 7.77 -10.62
CA LEU A 137 -2.07 6.64 -10.91
C LEU A 137 -1.89 6.15 -12.34
N GLN A 138 -1.81 7.04 -13.31
CA GLN A 138 -1.59 6.68 -14.71
C GLN A 138 -0.28 5.92 -14.91
N LYS A 139 0.81 6.38 -14.27
CA LYS A 139 2.12 5.73 -14.36
C LYS A 139 2.15 4.37 -13.66
N ARG A 140 1.42 4.22 -12.56
CA ARG A 140 1.44 3.01 -11.71
C ARG A 140 0.40 1.97 -12.09
N HIS A 141 -0.65 2.35 -12.79
CA HIS A 141 -1.73 1.45 -13.17
C HIS A 141 -1.26 0.18 -13.91
N PRO A 142 -0.29 0.23 -14.82
CA PRO A 142 0.21 -0.99 -15.49
C PRO A 142 0.78 -2.03 -14.51
N PHE A 143 1.30 -1.59 -13.37
CA PHE A 143 1.80 -2.46 -12.31
C PHE A 143 0.68 -2.92 -11.38
N TYR A 144 -0.14 -1.99 -10.90
CA TYR A 144 -1.25 -2.30 -9.99
C TYR A 144 -2.28 -3.25 -10.61
N SER A 145 -2.53 -3.13 -11.91
CA SER A 145 -3.47 -3.99 -12.64
C SER A 145 -3.03 -5.45 -12.75
N LYS A 146 -1.77 -5.76 -12.46
CA LYS A 146 -1.27 -7.14 -12.41
C LYS A 146 -1.65 -7.88 -11.13
N ALA A 147 -2.27 -7.23 -10.15
CA ALA A 147 -2.75 -7.86 -8.94
C ALA A 147 -3.77 -8.96 -9.24
N LYS A 148 -3.75 -10.03 -8.46
CA LYS A 148 -4.72 -11.13 -8.58
C LYS A 148 -6.16 -10.69 -8.31
N HIS A 149 -6.32 -9.72 -7.42
CA HIS A 149 -7.62 -9.21 -7.00
C HIS A 149 -7.65 -7.69 -7.10
N LEU A 150 -8.75 -7.16 -7.65
CA LEU A 150 -9.06 -5.74 -7.62
C LEU A 150 -10.17 -5.53 -6.57
N PHE A 151 -9.94 -4.63 -5.63
CA PHE A 151 -10.89 -4.30 -4.57
C PHE A 151 -11.18 -2.79 -4.56
N LYS A 152 -12.44 -2.42 -4.71
CA LYS A 152 -12.87 -1.01 -4.61
C LYS A 152 -12.84 -0.58 -3.15
N ALA A 153 -12.02 0.43 -2.84
CA ALA A 153 -11.75 0.88 -1.48
C ALA A 153 -12.13 2.36 -1.24
N ASP A 154 -13.21 2.81 -1.90
CA ASP A 154 -13.68 4.19 -1.80
C ASP A 154 -14.34 4.51 -0.45
N GLU A 155 -14.83 3.52 0.26
CA GLU A 155 -15.59 3.65 1.50
C GLU A 155 -14.83 3.02 2.68
N LEU A 156 -14.00 3.82 3.37
CA LEU A 156 -13.21 3.42 4.54
C LEU A 156 -13.17 4.54 5.61
N GLU A 157 -14.18 5.41 5.65
CA GLU A 157 -14.13 6.64 6.44
C GLU A 157 -14.59 6.43 7.90
N ASP A 158 -15.41 5.42 8.15
CA ASP A 158 -15.91 5.08 9.48
C ASP A 158 -15.84 3.57 9.77
N LYS A 159 -16.08 3.22 11.02
CA LYS A 159 -16.02 1.81 11.46
C LYS A 159 -16.98 0.89 10.72
N LYS A 160 -18.16 1.38 10.35
CA LYS A 160 -19.17 0.60 9.63
C LYS A 160 -18.72 0.29 8.21
N GLN A 161 -18.19 1.30 7.51
CA GLN A 161 -17.65 1.14 6.16
C GLN A 161 -16.42 0.21 6.16
N ILE A 162 -15.53 0.36 7.16
CA ILE A 162 -14.36 -0.51 7.31
C ILE A 162 -14.81 -1.96 7.51
N GLN A 163 -15.78 -2.23 8.39
CA GLN A 163 -16.27 -3.59 8.62
C GLN A 163 -16.93 -4.18 7.37
N ALA A 164 -17.76 -3.40 6.66
CA ALA A 164 -18.35 -3.83 5.40
C ALA A 164 -17.30 -4.17 4.34
N SER A 165 -16.22 -3.40 4.28
CA SER A 165 -15.09 -3.65 3.39
C SER A 165 -14.31 -4.91 3.78
N VAL A 166 -14.10 -5.16 5.07
CA VAL A 166 -13.50 -6.41 5.58
C VAL A 166 -14.34 -7.62 5.17
N ASP A 167 -15.65 -7.56 5.37
CA ASP A 167 -16.57 -8.65 5.02
C ASP A 167 -16.57 -8.92 3.51
N SER A 168 -16.54 -7.86 2.70
CA SER A 168 -16.49 -7.94 1.25
C SER A 168 -15.18 -8.56 0.76
N LEU A 169 -14.05 -8.09 1.30
CA LEU A 169 -12.73 -8.61 0.95
C LEU A 169 -12.58 -10.08 1.35
N ARG A 170 -13.08 -10.44 2.53
CA ARG A 170 -13.11 -11.82 3.01
C ARG A 170 -13.83 -12.74 2.03
N LYS A 171 -15.03 -12.35 1.58
CA LYS A 171 -15.81 -13.10 0.59
C LYS A 171 -15.06 -13.23 -0.74
N GLN A 172 -14.45 -12.12 -1.20
CA GLN A 172 -13.69 -12.11 -2.46
C GLN A 172 -12.48 -13.05 -2.43
N LEU A 173 -11.80 -13.14 -1.29
CA LEU A 173 -10.64 -14.02 -1.10
C LEU A 173 -11.01 -15.46 -0.71
N ASN A 174 -12.29 -15.77 -0.56
CA ASN A 174 -12.78 -17.07 -0.09
C ASN A 174 -12.15 -17.51 1.25
N LYS A 175 -12.04 -16.59 2.19
CA LYS A 175 -11.43 -16.80 3.51
C LYS A 175 -12.45 -16.87 4.65
#